data_544debc7810ac887ff2d3d613e60ee36
#
_entry.id   544debc7810ac887ff2d3d613e60ee36
#
_cell.length_a   1.000
_cell.length_b   1.000
_cell.length_c   1.000
_cell.angle_alpha   90.00
_cell.angle_beta   90.00
_cell.angle_gamma   90.00
#
_symmetry.space_group_name_H-M   'P 1'
#
loop_
_entity.id
_entity.type
_entity.pdbx_description
1 polymer ?
#
loop_
_entity_poly.entity_id
_entity_poly.type
_entity_poly.pdbx_seq_one_letter_code
_entity_poly.pdbx_strand_id
1 'polypeptide(L)' 'MLEKIQAMLAEALNLPIEKITPDAKIVDDLGADSLDVVELLSQLEDEFGIIIPDDEVENLVTVADVAFELEKLVK' A
#
# COMPACT_ATOMS: atom_id res chain seq x y z
N MET A 1 10.59 6.22 0.14
CA MET A 1 9.45 5.42 -0.41
C MET A 1 8.42 5.07 0.66
N LEU A 2 8.85 4.55 1.80
CA LEU A 2 7.92 4.15 2.85
C LEU A 2 7.05 5.31 3.33
N GLU A 3 7.64 6.45 3.58
CA GLU A 3 6.89 7.62 4.06
C GLU A 3 5.79 8.03 3.08
N LYS A 4 6.08 7.97 1.79
CA LYS A 4 5.10 8.33 0.77
C LYS A 4 3.96 7.33 0.75
N ILE A 5 4.27 6.04 0.90
CA ILE A 5 3.25 4.99 0.97
C ILE A 5 2.37 5.20 2.20
N GLN A 6 2.98 5.50 3.34
CA GLN A 6 2.22 5.75 4.56
C GLN A 6 1.26 6.92 4.38
N ALA A 7 1.71 8.01 3.77
CA ALA A 7 0.86 9.17 3.53
C ALA A 7 -0.29 8.84 2.58
N MET A 8 -0.01 8.08 1.51
CA MET A 8 -1.05 7.71 0.56
C MET A 8 -2.08 6.78 1.19
N LEU A 9 -1.64 5.84 2.01
CA LEU A 9 -2.54 4.94 2.73
C LEU A 9 -3.42 5.70 3.71
N ALA A 10 -2.83 6.62 4.45
CA ALA A 10 -3.59 7.44 5.41
C ALA A 10 -4.69 8.20 4.70
N GLU A 11 -4.39 8.79 3.56
CA GLU A 11 -5.38 9.53 2.79
C GLU A 11 -6.44 8.61 2.19
N ALA A 12 -6.01 7.50 1.58
CA ALA A 12 -6.93 6.58 0.92
C ALA A 12 -7.88 5.93 1.89
N LEU A 13 -7.42 5.59 3.09
CA LEU A 13 -8.22 4.93 4.10
C LEU A 13 -8.87 5.89 5.10
N ASN A 14 -8.58 7.18 4.96
CA ASN A 14 -9.09 8.22 5.86
C ASN A 14 -8.73 7.94 7.31
N LEU A 15 -7.46 7.60 7.55
CA LEU A 15 -6.93 7.29 8.86
C LEU A 15 -5.79 8.23 9.22
N PRO A 16 -5.54 8.46 10.52
CA PRO A 16 -4.37 9.24 10.94
C PRO A 16 -3.09 8.51 10.52
N ILE A 17 -2.10 9.26 10.08
CA ILE A 17 -0.85 8.67 9.62
C ILE A 17 -0.14 7.90 10.74
N GLU A 18 -0.39 8.25 11.99
CA GLU A 18 0.18 7.56 13.13
C GLU A 18 -0.23 6.09 13.20
N LYS A 19 -1.36 5.74 12.60
CA LYS A 19 -1.83 4.35 12.55
C LYS A 19 -1.21 3.56 11.41
N ILE A 20 -0.59 4.24 10.45
CA ILE A 20 -0.02 3.60 9.28
C ILE A 20 1.45 3.28 9.56
N THR A 21 1.66 2.34 10.47
CA THR A 21 3.03 1.93 10.82
C THR A 21 3.53 0.91 9.80
N PRO A 22 4.86 0.73 9.66
CA PRO A 22 5.40 -0.22 8.67
C PRO A 22 4.91 -1.65 8.87
N ASP A 23 4.70 -2.07 10.11
CA ASP A 23 4.25 -3.43 10.42
C ASP A 23 2.73 -3.56 10.49
N ALA A 24 1.99 -2.47 10.25
CA ALA A 24 0.53 -2.53 10.25
C ALA A 24 0.04 -3.36 9.06
N LYS A 25 -0.86 -4.28 9.33
CA LYS A 25 -1.48 -5.10 8.28
C LYS A 25 -2.64 -4.30 7.67
N ILE A 26 -2.60 -4.16 6.35
CA ILE A 26 -3.54 -3.29 5.66
C ILE A 26 -4.98 -3.73 5.89
N VAL A 27 -5.24 -5.02 5.77
CA VAL A 27 -6.59 -5.54 5.96
C VAL A 27 -6.93 -5.70 7.44
N ASP A 28 -6.07 -6.39 8.20
CA ASP A 28 -6.37 -6.76 9.58
C ASP A 28 -6.27 -5.60 10.56
N ASP A 29 -5.26 -4.76 10.38
CA ASP A 29 -5.01 -3.66 11.33
C ASP A 29 -5.65 -2.35 10.90
N LEU A 30 -5.63 -2.06 9.60
CA LEU A 30 -6.14 -0.80 9.07
C LEU A 30 -7.60 -0.91 8.60
N GLY A 31 -8.14 -2.12 8.53
CA GLY A 31 -9.54 -2.33 8.23
C GLY A 31 -9.91 -2.17 6.75
N ALA A 32 -8.95 -2.21 5.86
CA ALA A 32 -9.23 -2.14 4.43
C ALA A 32 -9.81 -3.45 3.93
N ASP A 33 -10.80 -3.38 3.05
CA ASP A 33 -11.31 -4.59 2.41
C ASP A 33 -10.62 -4.79 1.05
N SER A 34 -11.02 -5.83 0.32
CA SER A 34 -10.36 -6.16 -0.94
C SER A 34 -10.54 -5.06 -2.00
N LEU A 35 -11.67 -4.37 -2.00
CA LEU A 35 -11.88 -3.26 -2.94
C LEU A 35 -10.99 -2.08 -2.60
N ASP A 36 -10.84 -1.78 -1.31
CA ASP A 36 -9.94 -0.72 -0.89
C ASP A 36 -8.51 -1.01 -1.30
N VAL A 37 -8.09 -2.27 -1.16
CA VAL A 37 -6.73 -2.67 -1.55
C VAL A 37 -6.55 -2.52 -3.05
N VAL A 38 -7.51 -2.96 -3.86
CA VAL A 38 -7.44 -2.84 -5.31
C VAL A 38 -7.34 -1.37 -5.74
N GLU A 39 -8.17 -0.52 -5.16
CA GLU A 39 -8.14 0.91 -5.48
C GLU A 39 -6.83 1.55 -5.07
N LEU A 40 -6.31 1.18 -3.91
CA LEU A 40 -5.03 1.68 -3.43
C LEU A 40 -3.91 1.29 -4.38
N LEU A 41 -3.87 0.04 -4.80
CA LEU A 41 -2.83 -0.44 -5.71
C LEU A 41 -2.91 0.27 -7.06
N SER A 42 -4.13 0.53 -7.55
CA SER A 42 -4.30 1.31 -8.78
C SER A 42 -3.73 2.71 -8.65
N GLN A 43 -3.97 3.37 -7.51
CA GLN A 43 -3.43 4.69 -7.27
C GLN A 43 -1.91 4.67 -7.22
N LEU A 44 -1.33 3.64 -6.60
CA LEU A 44 0.11 3.50 -6.54
C LEU A 44 0.72 3.27 -7.92
N GLU A 45 0.06 2.46 -8.73
CA GLU A 45 0.52 2.22 -10.10
C GLU A 45 0.54 3.52 -10.91
N ASP A 46 -0.53 4.32 -10.78
CA ASP A 46 -0.61 5.60 -11.47
C ASP A 46 0.44 6.59 -10.96
N GLU A 47 0.61 6.65 -9.64
CA GLU A 47 1.51 7.62 -9.03
C GLU A 47 2.96 7.34 -9.39
N PHE A 48 3.36 6.08 -9.43
CA PHE A 48 4.76 5.70 -9.67
C PHE A 48 5.03 5.22 -11.09
N GLY A 49 4.00 5.12 -11.93
CA GLY A 49 4.16 4.68 -13.30
C GLY A 49 4.61 3.23 -13.42
N ILE A 50 4.09 2.36 -12.59
CA ILE A 50 4.47 0.95 -12.52
C ILE A 50 3.24 0.07 -12.68
N ILE A 51 3.48 -1.22 -12.88
CA ILE A 51 2.42 -2.23 -12.88
C ILE A 51 2.77 -3.28 -11.83
N ILE A 52 1.85 -3.52 -10.91
CA ILE A 52 2.03 -4.52 -9.85
C ILE A 52 1.39 -5.82 -10.35
N PRO A 53 2.18 -6.91 -10.50
CA PRO A 53 1.63 -8.18 -10.96
C PRO A 53 0.57 -8.72 -9.99
N ASP A 54 -0.49 -9.29 -10.54
CA ASP A 54 -1.59 -9.81 -9.72
C ASP A 54 -1.14 -10.88 -8.74
N ASP A 55 -0.18 -11.72 -9.13
CA ASP A 55 0.30 -12.78 -8.27
C ASP A 55 1.15 -12.25 -7.10
N GLU A 56 1.59 -11.01 -7.17
CA GLU A 56 2.34 -10.41 -6.06
C GLU A 56 1.43 -9.67 -5.09
N VAL A 57 0.20 -9.38 -5.47
CA VAL A 57 -0.75 -8.69 -4.61
C VAL A 57 -1.01 -9.48 -3.33
N GLU A 58 -1.03 -10.79 -3.41
CA GLU A 58 -1.26 -11.65 -2.24
C GLU A 58 -0.16 -11.54 -1.19
N ASN A 59 1.03 -11.09 -1.59
CA ASN A 59 2.16 -10.93 -0.67
C ASN A 59 2.17 -9.57 0.01
N LEU A 60 1.27 -8.67 -0.38
CA LEU A 60 1.22 -7.31 0.15
C LEU A 60 0.32 -7.26 1.38
N VAL A 61 0.84 -7.74 2.49
CA VAL A 61 0.08 -7.84 3.74
C VAL A 61 0.24 -6.60 4.61
N THR A 62 1.48 -6.13 4.78
CA THR A 62 1.76 -4.97 5.62
C THR A 62 2.12 -3.76 4.79
N VAL A 63 2.16 -2.60 5.45
CA VAL A 63 2.61 -1.35 4.81
C VAL A 63 4.04 -1.51 4.28
N ALA A 64 4.91 -2.13 5.08
CA ALA A 64 6.30 -2.36 4.67
C ALA A 64 6.38 -3.27 3.44
N ASP A 65 5.51 -4.27 3.35
CA ASP A 65 5.47 -5.15 2.18
C ASP A 65 5.18 -4.35 0.90
N VAL A 66 4.24 -3.42 0.98
CA VAL A 66 3.89 -2.58 -0.17
C VAL A 66 5.08 -1.70 -0.56
N ALA A 67 5.71 -1.06 0.43
CA ALA A 67 6.85 -0.21 0.18
C ALA A 67 8.01 -1.00 -0.45
N PHE A 68 8.26 -2.19 0.07
CA PHE A 68 9.34 -3.04 -0.45
C PHE A 68 9.09 -3.43 -1.90
N GLU A 69 7.86 -3.82 -2.21
CA GLU A 69 7.51 -4.20 -3.58
C GLU A 69 7.65 -3.03 -4.54
N LEU A 70 7.19 -1.85 -4.13
CA LEU A 70 7.29 -0.67 -4.97
C LEU A 70 8.74 -0.28 -5.22
N GLU A 71 9.60 -0.42 -4.23
CA GLU A 71 11.02 -0.11 -4.40
C GLU A 71 11.69 -1.03 -5.42
N LYS A 72 11.20 -2.26 -5.54
CA LYS A 72 11.70 -3.19 -6.56
C LYS A 72 11.24 -2.79 -7.96
N LEU A 73 10.05 -2.23 -8.07
CA LEU A 73 9.44 -1.90 -9.36
C LEU A 73 9.79 -0.50 -9.84
N VAL A 74 10.02 0.42 -8.93
CA VAL A 74 10.42 1.79 -9.24
C VAL A 74 11.95 1.84 -9.34
N LYS A 75 12.45 2.39 -10.41
CA LYS A 75 13.90 2.48 -10.61
C LYS A 75 14.38 3.90 -10.63
#